data_099af8b286d3d87a8d6158a51ad7ef9f
#
_entry.id   099af8b286d3d87a8d6158a51ad7ef9f
#
_cell.length_a   1.000
_cell.length_b   1.000
_cell.length_c   1.000
_cell.angle_alpha   90.00
_cell.angle_beta   90.00
_cell.angle_gamma   90.00
#
_symmetry.space_group_name_H-M   'P 1'
#
loop_
_entity.id
_entity.type
_entity.pdbx_description
1 polymer ?
#
loop_
_entity_poly.entity_id
_entity_poly.type
_entity_poly.pdbx_seq_one_letter_code
_entity_poly.pdbx_strand_id
1 'polypeptide(L)'
;MTQKLTLKQAKREDVHFEVLSRDQIARILGTLSQEKAFFFYEDVGRPTGDSATSLTDFCTKINTVASASLSFHLKREDFESWIKNAIGDIELANRVAKIGKTKAAWKRDATLRRKLYRVFRDRVVELQDLWRHALTWPESAVA
;
A
#
# COMPACT_ATOMS: atom_id res chain seq x y z
N MET A 1 26.53 -23.90 2.58
CA MET A 1 26.02 -23.28 2.64
C MET A 1 25.67 -23.07 2.58
N THR A 2 25.60 -22.83 2.50
CA THR A 2 25.06 -22.27 2.58
C THR A 2 24.89 -21.74 2.43
N GLN A 3 25.12 -21.58 2.35
CA GLN A 3 24.73 -20.79 2.35
C GLN A 3 24.45 -20.29 1.81
N LYS A 4 24.88 -20.52 1.33
CA LYS A 4 24.33 -19.89 1.05
C LYS A 4 23.44 -19.69 0.99
N LEU A 5 23.13 -20.06 1.14
CA LEU A 5 22.26 -19.56 1.59
C LEU A 5 22.32 -18.73 2.01
N THR A 6 23.25 -18.46 2.00
CA THR A 6 23.20 -17.64 2.43
C THR A 6 23.16 -16.58 1.99
N LEU A 7 23.88 -16.44 1.38
CA LEU A 7 23.63 -15.35 1.13
C LEU A 7 22.85 -14.75 0.99
N LYS A 8 23.16 -14.97 0.86
CA LYS A 8 21.92 -14.85 0.90
C LYS A 8 21.29 -15.01 2.17
N GLN A 9 21.85 -15.57 3.06
CA GLN A 9 21.38 -15.67 4.36
C GLN A 9 21.22 -14.34 5.01
N ALA A 10 22.23 -13.55 4.98
CA ALA A 10 22.17 -12.22 5.52
C ALA A 10 21.07 -11.43 4.86
N LYS A 11 20.92 -11.64 3.58
CA LYS A 11 19.85 -11.02 2.86
C LYS A 11 18.51 -11.44 3.37
N ARG A 12 18.37 -12.69 3.71
CA ARG A 12 17.11 -13.18 4.21
C ARG A 12 16.75 -12.60 5.55
N GLU A 13 17.73 -12.25 6.33
CA GLU A 13 17.45 -11.63 7.60
C GLU A 13 16.85 -10.26 7.42
N ASP A 14 17.21 -9.60 6.35
CA ASP A 14 16.65 -8.31 6.03
C ASP A 14 15.33 -8.43 5.29
N VAL A 15 15.04 -9.59 4.75
CA VAL A 15 13.78 -9.81 4.07
C VAL A 15 12.69 -10.00 5.08
N HIS A 16 11.71 -9.17 5.00
CA HIS A 16 10.57 -9.26 5.90
C HIS A 16 9.57 -10.25 5.33
N PHE A 17 9.50 -11.43 5.94
CA PHE A 17 8.54 -12.43 5.51
C PHE A 17 7.21 -12.11 6.14
N GLU A 18 6.29 -11.76 5.31
CA GLU A 18 4.97 -11.41 5.73
C GLU A 18 4.14 -12.66 5.93
N VAL A 19 3.63 -12.84 7.14
CA VAL A 19 2.71 -13.94 7.41
C VAL A 19 1.37 -13.33 7.77
N LEU A 20 0.46 -13.33 6.82
CA LEU A 20 -0.86 -12.76 7.02
C LEU A 20 -1.91 -13.87 7.09
N SER A 21 -2.80 -13.77 8.06
CA SER A 21 -3.92 -14.69 8.14
C SER A 21 -4.95 -14.29 7.10
N ARG A 22 -5.88 -15.21 6.80
CA ARG A 22 -6.97 -14.92 5.88
C ARG A 22 -7.79 -13.73 6.36
N ASP A 23 -8.03 -13.66 7.67
CA ASP A 23 -8.79 -12.55 8.23
C ASP A 23 -8.09 -11.22 8.04
N GLN A 24 -6.76 -11.21 8.19
CA GLN A 24 -5.99 -10.00 7.97
C GLN A 24 -6.04 -9.55 6.52
N ILE A 25 -5.89 -10.51 5.60
CA ILE A 25 -5.97 -10.20 4.17
C ILE A 25 -7.35 -9.66 3.82
N ALA A 26 -8.40 -10.29 4.32
CA ALA A 26 -9.75 -9.85 4.06
C ALA A 26 -9.99 -8.43 4.59
N ARG A 27 -9.43 -8.13 5.77
CA ARG A 27 -9.58 -6.81 6.37
C ARG A 27 -8.87 -5.75 5.55
N ILE A 28 -7.65 -6.05 5.11
CA ILE A 28 -6.85 -5.12 4.31
C ILE A 28 -7.54 -4.83 2.97
N LEU A 29 -8.15 -5.85 2.36
CA LEU A 29 -8.82 -5.70 1.08
C LEU A 29 -10.26 -5.20 1.20
N GLY A 30 -10.75 -5.07 2.42
CA GLY A 30 -12.14 -4.71 2.64
C GLY A 30 -12.41 -3.23 2.46
N THR A 31 -13.69 -2.88 2.62
CA THR A 31 -14.15 -1.50 2.49
C THR A 31 -14.32 -0.90 3.88
N LEU A 32 -13.75 0.27 4.07
CA LEU A 32 -13.85 1.00 5.33
C LEU A 32 -15.14 1.81 5.38
N SER A 33 -15.52 2.19 6.59
CA SER A 33 -16.61 3.14 6.74
C SER A 33 -16.17 4.51 6.21
N GLN A 34 -17.13 5.35 5.90
CA GLN A 34 -16.83 6.69 5.38
C GLN A 34 -16.00 7.50 6.36
N GLU A 35 -16.16 7.26 7.65
CA GLU A 35 -15.40 7.94 8.68
C GLU A 35 -13.90 7.66 8.60
N LYS A 36 -13.54 6.49 8.09
CA LYS A 36 -12.15 6.06 8.00
C LYS A 36 -11.60 6.19 6.59
N ALA A 37 -12.36 6.79 5.68
CA ALA A 37 -11.92 6.97 4.30
C ALA A 37 -10.74 7.92 4.25
N PHE A 38 -9.97 7.81 3.16
CA PHE A 38 -8.95 8.79 2.87
C PHE A 38 -9.59 9.94 2.09
N PHE A 39 -9.44 11.15 2.60
CA PHE A 39 -9.97 12.34 1.93
C PHE A 39 -8.83 13.08 1.24
N PHE A 40 -8.98 13.31 -0.06
CA PHE A 40 -7.94 13.95 -0.86
C PHE A 40 -8.06 15.47 -0.77
N TYR A 41 -6.95 16.11 -0.42
CA TYR A 41 -6.82 17.57 -0.34
C TYR A 41 -5.74 18.02 -1.30
N GLU A 42 -5.85 19.23 -1.81
CA GLU A 42 -4.78 19.83 -2.63
C GLU A 42 -3.89 20.72 -1.78
N ASP A 43 -4.38 21.19 -0.66
CA ASP A 43 -3.68 22.06 0.26
C ASP A 43 -4.46 22.06 1.57
N VAL A 44 -3.88 22.68 2.59
CA VAL A 44 -4.55 22.80 3.88
C VAL A 44 -5.90 23.48 3.69
N GLY A 45 -6.96 22.82 4.15
CA GLY A 45 -8.31 23.37 4.06
C GLY A 45 -8.91 23.39 2.66
N ARG A 46 -8.28 22.72 1.70
CA ARG A 46 -8.79 22.70 0.32
C ARG A 46 -9.04 21.28 -0.15
N PRO A 47 -10.18 20.70 0.23
CA PRO A 47 -10.53 19.34 -0.18
C PRO A 47 -10.85 19.29 -1.68
N THR A 48 -10.51 18.14 -2.31
CA THR A 48 -10.85 17.93 -3.72
C THR A 48 -12.28 17.44 -3.90
N GLY A 49 -12.87 16.91 -2.84
CA GLY A 49 -14.17 16.25 -2.95
C GLY A 49 -14.06 14.76 -3.18
N ASP A 50 -12.87 14.25 -3.43
CA ASP A 50 -12.67 12.82 -3.64
C ASP A 50 -12.25 12.14 -2.35
N SER A 51 -12.64 10.87 -2.21
CA SER A 51 -12.23 10.06 -1.08
C SER A 51 -12.10 8.61 -1.52
N ALA A 52 -11.43 7.81 -0.71
CA ALA A 52 -11.27 6.39 -0.99
C ALA A 52 -11.53 5.59 0.28
N THR A 53 -12.33 4.54 0.17
CA THR A 53 -12.70 3.70 1.30
C THR A 53 -12.04 2.32 1.25
N SER A 54 -11.23 2.05 0.23
CA SER A 54 -10.53 0.76 0.11
C SER A 54 -9.26 0.97 -0.70
N LEU A 55 -8.39 -0.04 -0.67
CA LEU A 55 -7.18 0.01 -1.50
C LEU A 55 -7.52 0.07 -2.98
N THR A 56 -8.50 -0.72 -3.40
CA THR A 56 -8.91 -0.73 -4.81
C THR A 56 -9.46 0.64 -5.22
N ASP A 57 -10.29 1.24 -4.37
CA ASP A 57 -10.83 2.55 -4.64
C ASP A 57 -9.72 3.59 -4.68
N PHE A 58 -8.73 3.46 -3.80
CA PHE A 58 -7.58 4.35 -3.77
C PHE A 58 -6.80 4.28 -5.09
N CYS A 59 -6.61 3.07 -5.62
CA CYS A 59 -5.94 2.90 -6.91
C CYS A 59 -6.64 3.69 -8.01
N THR A 60 -7.96 3.62 -8.02
CA THR A 60 -8.74 4.36 -9.01
C THR A 60 -8.55 5.85 -8.83
N LYS A 61 -8.58 6.32 -7.59
CA LYS A 61 -8.47 7.75 -7.32
C LYS A 61 -7.09 8.30 -7.64
N ILE A 62 -6.03 7.51 -7.47
CA ILE A 62 -4.68 7.95 -7.82
C ILE A 62 -4.62 8.39 -9.27
N ASN A 63 -5.39 7.75 -10.14
CA ASN A 63 -5.38 8.07 -11.56
C ASN A 63 -6.17 9.32 -11.92
N THR A 64 -7.06 9.77 -11.04
CA THR A 64 -7.98 10.85 -11.37
C THR A 64 -7.81 12.12 -10.55
N VAL A 65 -7.27 12.03 -9.33
CA VAL A 65 -7.10 13.23 -8.51
C VAL A 65 -6.00 14.12 -9.08
N ALA A 66 -6.04 15.39 -8.77
CA ALA A 66 -5.02 16.33 -9.21
C ALA A 66 -3.65 15.93 -8.68
N SER A 67 -2.61 16.18 -9.49
CA SER A 67 -1.24 15.89 -9.08
C SER A 67 -0.86 16.61 -7.80
N ALA A 68 -1.36 17.82 -7.62
CA ALA A 68 -1.11 18.60 -6.41
C ALA A 68 -1.55 17.84 -5.16
N SER A 69 -2.65 17.09 -5.27
CA SER A 69 -3.14 16.30 -4.14
C SER A 69 -2.17 15.19 -3.79
N LEU A 70 -1.63 14.51 -4.80
CA LEU A 70 -0.69 13.43 -4.56
C LEU A 70 0.57 13.95 -3.87
N SER A 71 1.12 15.06 -4.36
CA SER A 71 2.30 15.68 -3.76
C SER A 71 2.02 16.16 -2.34
N PHE A 72 0.88 16.81 -2.15
CA PHE A 72 0.51 17.35 -0.85
C PHE A 72 0.52 16.26 0.22
N HIS A 73 -0.16 15.16 -0.05
CA HIS A 73 -0.28 14.09 0.93
C HIS A 73 1.00 13.29 1.10
N LEU A 74 1.75 13.10 0.01
CA LEU A 74 2.99 12.35 0.12
C LEU A 74 4.00 13.08 0.99
N LYS A 75 4.10 14.40 0.83
CA LYS A 75 5.01 15.21 1.66
C LYS A 75 4.65 15.17 3.13
N ARG A 76 3.37 15.06 3.44
CA ARG A 76 2.90 15.04 4.81
C ARG A 76 2.87 13.63 5.39
N GLU A 77 3.18 12.62 4.56
CA GLU A 77 3.14 11.22 4.97
C GLU A 77 1.72 10.78 5.35
N ASP A 78 0.72 11.43 4.76
CA ASP A 78 -0.67 11.10 5.02
C ASP A 78 -1.04 9.72 4.47
N PHE A 79 -0.47 9.35 3.31
CA PHE A 79 -0.76 8.05 2.72
C PHE A 79 -0.29 6.92 3.62
N GLU A 80 0.96 7.00 4.09
CA GLU A 80 1.51 5.97 4.96
C GLU A 80 0.70 5.84 6.24
N SER A 81 0.33 6.98 6.79
CA SER A 81 -0.42 7.01 8.04
C SER A 81 -1.78 6.32 7.88
N TRP A 82 -2.49 6.63 6.81
CA TRP A 82 -3.79 6.02 6.55
C TRP A 82 -3.68 4.52 6.28
N ILE A 83 -2.69 4.15 5.46
CA ILE A 83 -2.49 2.73 5.14
C ILE A 83 -2.18 1.93 6.40
N LYS A 84 -1.34 2.50 7.25
CA LYS A 84 -0.93 1.82 8.47
C LYS A 84 -2.06 1.75 9.49
N ASN A 85 -2.76 2.86 9.70
CA ASN A 85 -3.71 2.97 10.80
C ASN A 85 -5.14 2.58 10.43
N ALA A 86 -5.59 2.91 9.25
CA ALA A 86 -6.96 2.59 8.83
C ALA A 86 -7.04 1.26 8.08
N ILE A 87 -6.16 1.06 7.12
CA ILE A 87 -6.13 -0.18 6.33
C ILE A 87 -5.46 -1.30 7.10
N GLY A 88 -4.36 -0.99 7.79
CA GLY A 88 -3.63 -1.99 8.57
C GLY A 88 -2.56 -2.74 7.80
N ASP A 89 -2.05 -2.16 6.73
CA ASP A 89 -1.06 -2.82 5.87
C ASP A 89 0.31 -2.14 6.02
N ILE A 90 1.11 -2.63 6.96
CA ILE A 90 2.42 -2.06 7.24
C ILE A 90 3.36 -2.20 6.05
N GLU A 91 3.28 -3.31 5.34
CA GLU A 91 4.15 -3.53 4.19
C GLU A 91 3.90 -2.49 3.11
N LEU A 92 2.64 -2.22 2.79
CA LEU A 92 2.31 -1.21 1.80
C LEU A 92 2.74 0.18 2.28
N ALA A 93 2.52 0.48 3.55
CA ALA A 93 2.94 1.77 4.10
C ALA A 93 4.44 1.99 3.91
N ASN A 94 5.24 0.94 4.14
CA ASN A 94 6.68 1.03 3.96
C ASN A 94 7.07 1.24 2.50
N ARG A 95 6.36 0.59 1.58
CA ARG A 95 6.63 0.77 0.15
C ARG A 95 6.32 2.19 -0.31
N VAL A 96 5.25 2.76 0.20
CA VAL A 96 4.88 4.15 -0.13
C VAL A 96 5.88 5.12 0.47
N ALA A 97 6.35 4.84 1.70
CA ALA A 97 7.35 5.68 2.34
C ALA A 97 8.62 5.79 1.52
N LYS A 98 9.01 4.71 0.85
CA LYS A 98 10.21 4.73 0.01
C LYS A 98 10.06 5.68 -1.17
N ILE A 99 8.87 5.80 -1.72
CA ILE A 99 8.62 6.76 -2.79
C ILE A 99 8.81 8.16 -2.27
N GLY A 100 8.29 8.44 -1.08
CA GLY A 100 8.39 9.76 -0.48
C GLY A 100 9.82 10.22 -0.23
N LYS A 101 10.73 9.27 -0.06
CA LYS A 101 12.14 9.60 0.20
C LYS A 101 12.93 9.89 -1.06
N THR A 102 12.38 9.60 -2.22
CA THR A 102 13.06 9.78 -3.49
C THR A 102 12.69 11.13 -4.07
N LYS A 103 13.59 12.11 -3.93
CA LYS A 103 13.31 13.47 -4.38
C LYS A 103 13.01 13.55 -5.87
N ALA A 104 13.60 12.67 -6.67
CA ALA A 104 13.36 12.68 -8.09
C ALA A 104 11.89 12.47 -8.43
N ALA A 105 11.16 11.77 -7.58
CA ALA A 105 9.73 11.51 -7.82
C ALA A 105 8.90 12.78 -7.71
N TRP A 106 9.41 13.80 -7.02
CA TRP A 106 8.67 15.04 -6.81
C TRP A 106 8.70 15.98 -7.99
N LYS A 107 9.66 15.77 -8.89
CA LYS A 107 9.88 16.71 -9.98
C LYS A 107 8.92 16.53 -11.15
N ARG A 108 8.36 15.36 -11.28
CA ARG A 108 7.45 15.06 -12.39
C ARG A 108 6.18 14.42 -11.87
N ASP A 109 5.09 15.14 -12.06
CA ASP A 109 3.79 14.66 -11.59
C ASP A 109 3.42 13.31 -12.19
N ALA A 110 3.66 13.13 -13.49
CA ALA A 110 3.32 11.87 -14.15
C ALA A 110 4.12 10.70 -13.56
N THR A 111 5.39 10.94 -13.21
CA THR A 111 6.22 9.91 -12.62
C THR A 111 5.72 9.53 -11.22
N LEU A 112 5.39 10.54 -10.42
CA LEU A 112 4.87 10.30 -9.08
C LEU A 112 3.58 9.50 -9.12
N ARG A 113 2.65 9.93 -9.97
CA ARG A 113 1.37 9.25 -10.13
C ARG A 113 1.56 7.79 -10.51
N ARG A 114 2.43 7.55 -11.48
CA ARG A 114 2.69 6.20 -11.96
C ARG A 114 3.30 5.32 -10.89
N LYS A 115 4.24 5.85 -10.13
CA LYS A 115 4.90 5.09 -9.05
C LYS A 115 3.91 4.74 -7.96
N LEU A 116 3.10 5.71 -7.55
CA LEU A 116 2.09 5.46 -6.52
C LEU A 116 1.08 4.43 -7.00
N TYR A 117 0.56 4.61 -8.20
CA TYR A 117 -0.42 3.68 -8.74
C TYR A 117 0.13 2.26 -8.77
N ARG A 118 1.37 2.11 -9.25
CA ARG A 118 1.98 0.78 -9.38
C ARG A 118 2.15 0.11 -8.02
N VAL A 119 2.60 0.87 -7.03
CA VAL A 119 2.82 0.31 -5.69
C VAL A 119 1.50 -0.18 -5.09
N PHE A 120 0.45 0.62 -5.20
CA PHE A 120 -0.85 0.22 -4.67
C PHE A 120 -1.42 -0.95 -5.45
N ARG A 121 -1.38 -0.89 -6.77
CA ARG A 121 -1.91 -1.95 -7.61
C ARG A 121 -1.20 -3.27 -7.36
N ASP A 122 0.13 -3.24 -7.33
CA ASP A 122 0.91 -4.46 -7.12
C ASP A 122 0.57 -5.08 -5.77
N ARG A 123 0.39 -4.25 -4.76
CA ARG A 123 0.04 -4.77 -3.44
C ARG A 123 -1.35 -5.41 -3.44
N VAL A 124 -2.32 -4.79 -4.10
CA VAL A 124 -3.66 -5.36 -4.20
C VAL A 124 -3.60 -6.72 -4.88
N VAL A 125 -2.84 -6.83 -5.97
CA VAL A 125 -2.70 -8.10 -6.68
C VAL A 125 -2.05 -9.15 -5.79
N GLU A 126 -0.98 -8.78 -5.06
CA GLU A 126 -0.34 -9.69 -4.13
C GLU A 126 -1.32 -10.23 -3.09
N LEU A 127 -2.10 -9.33 -2.52
CA LEU A 127 -3.04 -9.71 -1.47
C LEU A 127 -4.16 -10.59 -2.02
N GLN A 128 -4.61 -10.31 -3.23
CA GLN A 128 -5.63 -11.14 -3.88
C GLN A 128 -5.08 -12.54 -4.16
N ASP A 129 -3.83 -12.62 -4.58
CA ASP A 129 -3.20 -13.92 -4.81
C ASP A 129 -3.04 -14.70 -3.52
N LEU A 130 -2.62 -14.01 -2.45
CA LEU A 130 -2.52 -14.65 -1.15
C LEU A 130 -3.87 -15.15 -0.67
N TRP A 131 -4.90 -14.37 -0.90
CA TRP A 131 -6.25 -14.76 -0.53
C TRP A 131 -6.69 -16.02 -1.27
N ARG A 132 -6.43 -16.09 -2.58
CA ARG A 132 -6.77 -17.25 -3.38
C ARG A 132 -6.03 -18.50 -2.90
N HIS A 133 -4.75 -18.34 -2.57
CA HIS A 133 -3.97 -19.46 -2.05
C HIS A 133 -4.51 -19.92 -0.69
N ALA A 134 -4.90 -18.98 0.14
CA ALA A 134 -5.44 -19.31 1.45
C ALA A 134 -6.72 -20.13 1.33
N LEU A 135 -7.55 -19.83 0.31
CA LEU A 135 -8.80 -20.56 0.08
C LEU A 135 -8.54 -21.99 -0.39
N THR A 136 -7.44 -22.23 -1.09
CA THR A 136 -7.14 -23.56 -1.60
C THR A 136 -6.22 -24.36 -0.71
N TRP A 137 -5.67 -23.73 0.32
CA TRP A 137 -4.72 -24.38 1.21
C TRP A 137 -5.46 -25.31 2.18
N PRO A 138 -5.03 -26.57 2.27
CA PRO A 138 -5.70 -27.49 3.20
C PRO A 138 -5.47 -27.04 4.64
N GLU A 139 -6.49 -27.19 5.46
CA GLU A 139 -6.39 -26.83 6.86
C GLU A 139 -5.26 -27.59 7.55
N SER A 140 -5.13 -28.86 7.21
CA SER A 140 -4.11 -29.69 7.82
C SER A 140 -2.69 -29.22 7.51
N ALA A 141 -2.49 -28.51 6.43
CA ALA A 141 -1.18 -28.03 6.05
C ALA A 141 -0.77 -26.79 6.83
N VAL A 142 -1.74 -26.15 7.48
CA VAL A 142 -1.50 -24.90 8.22
C VAL A 142 -1.21 -25.18 9.68
N ALA A 143 -1.65 -26.28 10.18
CA ALA A 143 -1.51 -26.65 11.58
C ALA A 143 -0.05 -26.94 12.04
#